data_a7ad290e75d5a823942cff46a8873e49
#
_entry.id   a7ad290e75d5a823942cff46a8873e49
#
_cell.length_a   1.000
_cell.length_b   1.000
_cell.length_c   1.000
_cell.angle_alpha   90.00
_cell.angle_beta   90.00
_cell.angle_gamma   90.00
#
_symmetry.space_group_name_H-M   'P 1'
#
loop_
_entity.id
_entity.type
_entity.pdbx_description
1 polymer ?
#
loop_
_entity_poly.entity_id
_entity_poly.type
_entity_poly.pdbx_seq_one_letter_code
_entity_poly.pdbx_strand_id
1 'polypeptide(L)'
;MKKIYYGKAVYDNKEINAAINVLRNHSLTLIDGPHVKKLEKTVAKIFGKKYGLMVNSGSSANLLALSSFKFKKDSEIITPALTFSTTIAPIYQLGLIPHFI
;
A
#
# COMPACT_ATOMS: atom_id res chain seq x y z
N MET A 1 -4.39 -35.87 -3.06
CA MET A 1 -4.39 -34.66 -3.92
C MET A 1 -3.64 -33.54 -3.23
N LYS A 2 -2.73 -32.84 -3.92
CA LYS A 2 -2.01 -31.68 -3.37
C LYS A 2 -2.99 -30.49 -3.28
N LYS A 3 -3.18 -29.93 -2.08
CA LYS A 3 -4.08 -28.79 -1.88
C LYS A 3 -3.50 -27.56 -2.55
N ILE A 4 -4.26 -26.94 -3.45
CA ILE A 4 -3.91 -25.66 -4.09
C ILE A 4 -4.60 -24.54 -3.32
N TYR A 5 -3.83 -23.57 -2.87
CA TYR A 5 -4.34 -22.41 -2.14
C TYR A 5 -4.51 -21.23 -3.10
N TYR A 6 -5.54 -20.44 -2.88
CA TYR A 6 -5.77 -19.18 -3.62
C TYR A 6 -4.62 -18.19 -3.45
N GLY A 7 -4.06 -18.10 -2.25
CA GLY A 7 -2.89 -17.30 -1.96
C GLY A 7 -2.11 -17.90 -0.79
N LYS A 8 -0.80 -17.79 -0.85
CA LYS A 8 0.10 -18.21 0.21
C LYS A 8 1.29 -17.26 0.26
N ALA A 9 1.67 -16.83 1.47
CA ALA A 9 2.90 -16.10 1.65
C ALA A 9 4.10 -16.98 1.27
N VAL A 10 5.04 -16.40 0.52
CA VAL A 10 6.30 -17.04 0.11
C VAL A 10 7.43 -16.30 0.80
N TYR A 11 8.07 -16.97 1.74
CA TYR A 11 9.23 -16.45 2.47
C TYR A 11 10.10 -17.61 2.94
N ASP A 12 11.35 -17.34 3.25
CA ASP A 12 12.31 -18.28 3.80
C ASP A 12 12.98 -17.72 5.09
N ASN A 13 14.08 -18.31 5.46
CA ASN A 13 14.83 -17.88 6.66
C ASN A 13 15.42 -16.47 6.55
N LYS A 14 15.55 -15.91 5.36
CA LYS A 14 16.08 -14.54 5.17
C LYS A 14 15.09 -13.51 5.68
N GLU A 15 13.82 -13.63 5.31
CA GLU A 15 12.76 -12.74 5.78
C GLU A 15 12.54 -12.89 7.28
N ILE A 16 12.53 -14.14 7.79
CA ILE A 16 12.40 -14.43 9.23
C ILE A 16 13.53 -13.77 10.00
N ASN A 17 14.79 -13.98 9.58
CA ASN A 17 15.95 -13.42 10.25
C ASN A 17 16.00 -11.89 10.16
N ALA A 18 15.55 -11.30 9.04
CA ALA A 18 15.44 -9.86 8.91
C ALA A 18 14.43 -9.27 9.92
N ALA A 19 13.27 -9.90 10.09
CA ALA A 19 12.29 -9.49 11.09
C ALA A 19 12.81 -9.63 12.52
N ILE A 20 13.46 -10.73 12.84
CA ILE A 20 14.11 -10.95 14.15
C ILE A 20 15.18 -9.89 14.42
N ASN A 21 15.99 -9.57 13.42
CA ASN A 21 17.04 -8.55 13.56
C ASN A 21 16.45 -7.17 13.87
N VAL A 22 15.34 -6.78 13.20
CA VAL A 22 14.65 -5.52 13.50
C VAL A 22 14.15 -5.49 14.93
N LEU A 23 13.49 -6.55 15.40
CA LEU A 23 12.96 -6.61 16.75
C LEU A 23 14.06 -6.57 17.83
N ARG A 24 15.21 -7.20 17.57
CA ARG A 24 16.32 -7.26 18.54
C ARG A 24 17.15 -5.97 18.57
N ASN A 25 17.42 -5.39 17.39
CA ASN A 25 18.44 -4.34 17.27
C ASN A 25 17.88 -2.95 16.94
N HIS A 26 16.58 -2.85 16.65
CA HIS A 26 15.93 -1.59 16.23
C HIS A 26 14.68 -1.29 17.06
N SER A 27 14.61 -1.74 18.30
CA SER A 27 13.42 -1.61 19.17
C SER A 27 12.96 -0.17 19.39
N LEU A 28 13.86 0.81 19.33
CA LEU A 28 13.53 2.24 19.45
C LEU A 28 12.96 2.85 18.16
N THR A 29 13.03 2.13 17.03
CA THR A 29 12.65 2.64 15.71
C THR A 29 11.71 1.67 14.97
N LEU A 30 10.78 1.05 15.71
CA LEU A 30 9.79 0.13 15.13
C LEU A 30 8.70 0.86 14.33
N ILE A 31 8.55 2.18 14.54
CA ILE A 31 7.64 3.03 13.78
C ILE A 31 8.51 3.94 12.89
N ASP A 32 8.29 3.90 11.58
CA ASP A 32 9.04 4.72 10.59
C ASP A 32 10.57 4.59 10.72
N GLY A 33 11.04 3.36 10.88
CA GLY A 33 12.45 3.05 11.07
C GLY A 33 13.27 3.09 9.77
N PRO A 34 14.60 2.82 9.86
CA PRO A 34 15.53 2.92 8.73
C PRO A 34 15.18 1.99 7.56
N HIS A 35 14.55 0.83 7.83
CA HIS A 35 14.10 -0.08 6.79
C HIS A 35 12.93 0.49 5.97
N VAL A 36 11.98 1.17 6.64
CA VAL A 36 10.88 1.87 5.97
C VAL A 36 11.43 2.96 5.08
N LYS A 37 12.30 3.83 5.60
CA LYS A 37 12.93 4.91 4.83
C LYS A 37 13.75 4.42 3.63
N LYS A 38 14.45 3.29 3.79
CA LYS A 38 15.16 2.66 2.68
C LYS A 38 14.20 2.15 1.61
N LEU A 39 13.09 1.53 2.01
CA LEU A 39 12.08 1.03 1.09
C LEU A 39 11.41 2.18 0.33
N GLU A 40 10.99 3.25 1.01
CA GLU A 40 10.42 4.45 0.41
C GLU A 40 11.33 5.03 -0.69
N LYS A 41 12.62 5.21 -0.38
CA LYS A 41 13.62 5.71 -1.35
C LYS A 41 13.79 4.75 -2.54
N THR A 42 13.83 3.44 -2.27
CA THR A 42 14.05 2.43 -3.32
C THR A 42 12.87 2.38 -4.27
N VAL A 43 11.65 2.33 -3.74
CA VAL A 43 10.42 2.28 -4.55
C VAL A 43 10.25 3.59 -5.33
N ALA A 44 10.45 4.74 -4.69
CA ALA A 44 10.41 6.02 -5.38
C ALA A 44 11.36 6.05 -6.58
N LYS A 45 12.60 5.55 -6.42
CA LYS A 45 13.57 5.48 -7.50
C LYS A 45 13.12 4.58 -8.65
N ILE A 46 12.55 3.40 -8.35
CA ILE A 46 12.03 2.46 -9.36
C ILE A 46 10.98 3.14 -10.24
N PHE A 47 10.10 3.94 -9.63
CA PHE A 47 9.04 4.66 -10.35
C PHE A 47 9.44 6.07 -10.83
N GLY A 48 10.72 6.44 -10.78
CA GLY A 48 11.21 7.76 -11.20
C GLY A 48 10.61 8.91 -10.39
N LYS A 49 10.23 8.67 -9.13
CA LYS A 49 9.64 9.66 -8.23
C LYS A 49 10.67 10.19 -7.24
N LYS A 50 10.45 11.44 -6.79
CA LYS A 50 11.34 12.10 -5.82
C LYS A 50 11.14 11.54 -4.41
N TYR A 51 9.91 11.19 -4.06
CA TYR A 51 9.51 10.71 -2.74
C TYR A 51 8.64 9.47 -2.84
N GLY A 52 8.72 8.61 -1.82
CA GLY A 52 7.79 7.52 -1.53
C GLY A 52 7.28 7.69 -0.12
N LEU A 53 6.08 7.23 0.13
CA LEU A 53 5.46 7.21 1.46
C LEU A 53 4.94 5.81 1.74
N MET A 54 5.47 5.19 2.79
CA MET A 54 4.96 3.91 3.28
C MET A 54 3.71 4.12 4.12
N VAL A 55 2.75 3.27 3.92
CA VAL A 55 1.53 3.20 4.72
C VAL A 55 1.27 1.76 5.17
N ASN A 56 0.37 1.57 6.10
CA ASN A 56 0.09 0.26 6.72
C ASN A 56 -0.60 -0.74 5.80
N SER A 57 -1.18 -0.30 4.69
CA SER A 57 -1.88 -1.18 3.75
C SER A 57 -2.04 -0.53 2.37
N GLY A 58 -2.27 -1.37 1.33
CA GLY A 58 -2.65 -0.89 0.00
C GLY A 58 -3.96 -0.10 0.01
N SER A 59 -4.89 -0.46 0.88
CA SER A 59 -6.15 0.28 1.06
C SER A 59 -5.91 1.71 1.52
N SER A 60 -5.04 1.91 2.51
CA SER A 60 -4.64 3.24 2.95
C SER A 60 -3.86 4.00 1.87
N ALA A 61 -3.04 3.29 1.08
CA ALA A 61 -2.34 3.89 -0.05
C ALA A 61 -3.31 4.46 -1.09
N ASN A 62 -4.35 3.69 -1.46
CA ASN A 62 -5.38 4.14 -2.39
C ASN A 62 -6.12 5.38 -1.88
N LEU A 63 -6.53 5.37 -0.61
CA LEU A 63 -7.22 6.52 -0.01
C LEU A 63 -6.33 7.77 -0.01
N LEU A 64 -5.09 7.66 0.44
CA LEU A 64 -4.16 8.79 0.49
C LEU A 64 -3.81 9.29 -0.91
N ALA A 65 -3.58 8.38 -1.87
CA ALA A 65 -3.30 8.74 -3.25
C ALA A 65 -4.45 9.56 -3.84
N LEU A 66 -5.68 9.07 -3.74
CA LEU A 66 -6.85 9.76 -4.29
C LEU A 66 -7.10 11.10 -3.57
N SER A 67 -6.96 11.13 -2.23
CA SER A 67 -7.09 12.34 -1.41
C SER A 67 -6.10 13.44 -1.79
N SER A 68 -4.89 13.07 -2.23
CA SER A 68 -3.84 14.03 -2.60
C SER A 68 -4.21 14.92 -3.80
N PHE A 69 -5.08 14.45 -4.67
CA PHE A 69 -5.53 15.21 -5.86
C PHE A 69 -6.51 16.33 -5.52
N LYS A 70 -7.14 16.31 -4.34
CA LYS A 70 -8.10 17.34 -3.90
C LYS A 70 -9.20 17.63 -4.92
N PHE A 71 -9.76 16.57 -5.52
CA PHE A 71 -10.89 16.70 -6.46
C PHE A 71 -12.06 17.39 -5.79
N LYS A 72 -12.83 18.12 -6.59
CA LYS A 72 -14.09 18.71 -6.14
C LYS A 72 -15.08 17.58 -5.80
N LYS A 73 -15.93 17.84 -4.80
CA LYS A 73 -17.06 16.96 -4.50
C LYS A 73 -17.85 16.64 -5.78
N ASP A 74 -18.35 15.42 -5.87
CA ASP A 74 -19.12 14.90 -7.00
C ASP A 74 -18.33 14.79 -8.34
N SER A 75 -16.98 14.92 -8.31
CA SER A 75 -16.16 14.56 -9.47
C SER A 75 -16.22 13.06 -9.75
N GLU A 76 -16.29 12.70 -11.03
CA GLU A 76 -16.34 11.29 -11.47
C GLU A 76 -14.94 10.68 -11.55
N ILE A 77 -14.83 9.45 -11.06
CA ILE A 77 -13.60 8.66 -11.09
C ILE A 77 -13.87 7.34 -11.81
N ILE A 78 -13.18 7.10 -12.91
CA ILE A 78 -13.27 5.85 -13.67
C ILE A 78 -12.61 4.73 -12.87
N THR A 79 -13.32 3.62 -12.70
CA THR A 79 -12.84 2.47 -11.94
C THR A 79 -13.36 1.16 -12.52
N PRO A 80 -12.60 0.04 -12.46
CA PRO A 80 -13.10 -1.26 -12.89
C PRO A 80 -14.29 -1.72 -12.05
N ALA A 81 -15.30 -2.32 -12.69
CA ALA A 81 -16.42 -2.93 -11.96
C ALA A 81 -15.97 -4.18 -11.17
N LEU A 82 -15.03 -4.97 -11.72
CA LEU A 82 -14.45 -6.13 -11.05
C LEU A 82 -13.13 -5.75 -10.40
N THR A 83 -13.16 -5.40 -9.12
CA THR A 83 -11.98 -5.04 -8.34
C THR A 83 -12.20 -5.30 -6.86
N PHE A 84 -11.15 -5.14 -6.06
CA PHE A 84 -11.26 -5.22 -4.62
C PHE A 84 -11.99 -3.99 -4.06
N SER A 85 -12.83 -4.18 -3.05
CA SER A 85 -13.68 -3.11 -2.49
C SER A 85 -12.91 -1.85 -2.08
N THR A 86 -11.68 -2.00 -1.61
CA THR A 86 -10.82 -0.86 -1.21
C THR A 86 -10.24 -0.05 -2.37
N THR A 87 -10.47 -0.46 -3.62
CA THR A 87 -10.23 0.38 -4.79
C THR A 87 -11.37 1.40 -4.95
N ILE A 88 -12.59 1.01 -4.63
CA ILE A 88 -13.81 1.83 -4.81
C ILE A 88 -14.10 2.67 -3.56
N ALA A 89 -13.88 2.10 -2.37
CA ALA A 89 -14.21 2.75 -1.10
C ALA A 89 -13.68 4.19 -0.96
N PRO A 90 -12.43 4.53 -1.34
CA PRO A 90 -11.92 5.89 -1.28
C PRO A 90 -12.73 6.90 -2.12
N ILE A 91 -13.31 6.47 -3.24
CA ILE A 91 -14.12 7.34 -4.09
C ILE A 91 -15.33 7.84 -3.31
N TYR A 92 -16.06 6.93 -2.66
CA TYR A 92 -17.20 7.28 -1.82
C TYR A 92 -16.79 8.04 -0.56
N GLN A 93 -15.70 7.64 0.11
CA GLN A 93 -15.21 8.30 1.32
C GLN A 93 -14.84 9.77 1.09
N LEU A 94 -14.41 10.10 -0.12
CA LEU A 94 -14.04 11.47 -0.50
C LEU A 94 -15.18 12.25 -1.16
N GLY A 95 -16.41 11.69 -1.17
CA GLY A 95 -17.57 12.33 -1.77
C GLY A 95 -17.49 12.44 -3.29
N LEU A 96 -16.81 11.48 -3.94
CA LEU A 96 -16.66 11.39 -5.38
C LEU A 96 -17.62 10.34 -5.95
N ILE A 97 -17.81 10.32 -7.25
CA ILE A 97 -18.74 9.41 -7.96
C ILE A 97 -17.93 8.36 -8.72
N PRO A 98 -18.10 7.05 -8.45
CA PRO A 98 -17.45 6.01 -9.26
C PRO A 98 -18.17 5.85 -10.59
N HIS A 99 -17.41 5.88 -11.67
CA HIS A 99 -17.85 5.53 -13.02
C HIS A 99 -17.26 4.18 -13.40
N PHE A 100 -18.10 3.14 -13.38
CA PHE A 100 -17.66 1.75 -13.60
C PHE A 100 -17.48 1.43 -15.08
N ILE A 101 -16.39 0.73 -15.39
CA ILE A 101 -16.08 0.19 -16.73
C ILE A 101 -15.77 -1.30 -16.68
#